data_d03b90ba9243e470c60302cb0cb562d9
#
_entry.id   d03b90ba9243e470c60302cb0cb562d9
#
_cell.length_a   1.000
_cell.length_b   1.000
_cell.length_c   1.000
_cell.angle_alpha   90.00
_cell.angle_beta   90.00
_cell.angle_gamma   90.00
#
_symmetry.space_group_name_H-M   'P 1'
#
loop_
_entity.id
_entity.type
_entity.pdbx_description
1 polymer ?
#
loop_
_entity_poly.entity_id
_entity_poly.type
_entity_poly.pdbx_seq_one_letter_code
_entity_poly.pdbx_strand_id
1 'polypeptide(L)'
;MVQQNEQVKKPVPASVKRKTANRNKALMRAALQVLFFVTMPGAFVAGFNGIKYIFRTMGTGSVLEINSFAMVLIGLGGFTLLFGRFFCGYVCSFGALGDLVYWLSGLFQKKVLKKRKQISLPKQALPVLQKLKYLNLAFIVLMTAAGRMDSLHGTSPWDVFSRFTALKLPTADYLPGIICLILILIGMAVQSRFFCQFLCPLGAFFAVLPILPFAMLHRDAPNCLKGCSACKNTCPVGLKLETDGFRNGECISCGKCAGVCPKNNLQYPAAALFKNDIIYVLFRAAVFFGLGVWLGLCRFF
;
A
#
# COMPACT_ATOMS: atom_id res chain seq x y z
N MET A 1 5.55 17.20 -59.80
CA MET A 1 5.69 18.00 -58.57
C MET A 1 4.65 17.52 -57.57
N VAL A 2 5.06 16.62 -56.65
CA VAL A 2 4.19 16.13 -55.60
C VAL A 2 4.57 16.90 -54.34
N GLN A 3 3.70 17.84 -53.93
CA GLN A 3 3.83 18.55 -52.66
C GLN A 3 3.49 17.59 -51.52
N GLN A 4 4.49 17.15 -50.79
CA GLN A 4 4.30 16.45 -49.52
C GLN A 4 3.77 17.45 -48.48
N ASN A 5 2.53 17.23 -48.09
CA ASN A 5 1.83 18.01 -47.07
C ASN A 5 2.34 17.56 -45.69
N GLU A 6 3.45 18.12 -45.21
CA GLU A 6 3.96 17.94 -43.85
C GLU A 6 2.97 18.61 -42.88
N GLN A 7 2.05 17.80 -42.34
CA GLN A 7 1.19 18.23 -41.24
C GLN A 7 2.05 18.46 -40.00
N VAL A 8 2.44 19.71 -39.77
CA VAL A 8 3.09 20.16 -38.53
C VAL A 8 2.16 19.87 -37.37
N LYS A 9 2.40 18.74 -36.68
CA LYS A 9 1.68 18.36 -35.44
C LYS A 9 1.86 19.48 -34.42
N LYS A 10 0.83 20.27 -34.14
CA LYS A 10 0.82 21.30 -33.09
C LYS A 10 1.32 20.69 -31.76
N PRO A 11 2.24 21.33 -31.03
CA PRO A 11 2.79 20.80 -29.78
C PRO A 11 1.67 20.63 -28.75
N VAL A 12 1.54 19.42 -28.25
CA VAL A 12 0.52 19.06 -27.25
C VAL A 12 0.73 19.91 -25.99
N PRO A 13 -0.30 20.60 -25.46
CA PRO A 13 -0.19 21.45 -24.28
C PRO A 13 0.38 20.69 -23.07
N ALA A 14 1.22 21.33 -22.28
CA ALA A 14 1.89 20.72 -21.11
C ALA A 14 0.89 20.11 -20.11
N SER A 15 -0.29 20.69 -19.97
CA SER A 15 -1.39 20.18 -19.14
C SER A 15 -1.93 18.83 -19.63
N VAL A 16 -2.03 18.63 -20.95
CA VAL A 16 -2.50 17.38 -21.56
C VAL A 16 -1.43 16.29 -21.43
N LYS A 17 -0.16 16.60 -21.74
CA LYS A 17 0.97 15.67 -21.55
C LYS A 17 1.01 15.15 -20.10
N ARG A 18 0.79 16.02 -19.12
CA ARG A 18 0.79 15.67 -17.71
C ARG A 18 -0.41 14.79 -17.31
N LYS A 19 -1.62 15.10 -17.81
CA LYS A 19 -2.80 14.24 -17.56
C LYS A 19 -2.57 12.83 -18.11
N THR A 20 -2.00 12.71 -19.31
CA THR A 20 -1.67 11.41 -19.92
C THR A 20 -0.60 10.66 -19.13
N ALA A 21 0.48 11.33 -18.71
CA ALA A 21 1.52 10.72 -17.88
C ALA A 21 0.96 10.20 -16.54
N ASN A 22 0.09 10.96 -15.88
CA ASN A 22 -0.56 10.54 -14.64
C ASN A 22 -1.51 9.36 -14.86
N ARG A 23 -2.23 9.31 -15.98
CA ARG A 23 -3.07 8.18 -16.35
C ARG A 23 -2.24 6.92 -16.56
N ASN A 24 -1.11 7.03 -17.27
CA ASN A 24 -0.22 5.90 -17.51
C ASN A 24 0.40 5.38 -16.19
N LYS A 25 0.83 6.26 -15.29
CA LYS A 25 1.31 5.87 -13.94
C LYS A 25 0.21 5.16 -13.14
N ALA A 26 -1.03 5.61 -13.23
CA ALA A 26 -2.17 4.98 -12.55
C ALA A 26 -2.50 3.60 -13.15
N LEU A 27 -2.49 3.45 -14.47
CA LEU A 27 -2.70 2.18 -15.17
C LEU A 27 -1.58 1.18 -14.85
N MET A 28 -0.33 1.60 -14.91
CA MET A 28 0.83 0.77 -14.52
C MET A 28 0.68 0.26 -13.09
N ARG A 29 0.28 1.14 -12.16
CA ARG A 29 0.05 0.74 -10.77
C ARG A 29 -1.06 -0.28 -10.65
N ALA A 30 -2.19 -0.08 -11.34
CA ALA A 30 -3.30 -1.03 -11.35
C ALA A 30 -2.87 -2.37 -11.97
N ALA A 31 -2.13 -2.36 -13.07
CA ALA A 31 -1.59 -3.58 -13.70
C ALA A 31 -0.66 -4.35 -12.76
N LEU A 32 0.26 -3.67 -12.08
CA LEU A 32 1.14 -4.30 -11.07
C LEU A 32 0.33 -4.85 -9.89
N GLN A 33 -0.69 -4.14 -9.41
CA GLN A 33 -1.55 -4.63 -8.34
C GLN A 33 -2.32 -5.89 -8.74
N VAL A 34 -2.83 -5.95 -9.97
CA VAL A 34 -3.50 -7.15 -10.50
C VAL A 34 -2.51 -8.30 -10.66
N LEU A 35 -1.33 -8.04 -11.23
CA LEU A 35 -0.27 -9.03 -11.37
C LEU A 35 0.08 -9.67 -10.02
N PHE A 36 0.40 -8.86 -9.01
CA PHE A 36 0.76 -9.37 -7.69
C PHE A 36 -0.43 -10.00 -6.93
N PHE A 37 -1.64 -9.51 -7.16
CA PHE A 37 -2.83 -10.12 -6.58
C PHE A 37 -3.05 -11.55 -7.11
N VAL A 38 -2.78 -11.79 -8.39
CA VAL A 38 -2.92 -13.12 -9.01
C VAL A 38 -1.75 -14.03 -8.64
N THR A 39 -0.52 -13.51 -8.69
CA THR A 39 0.70 -14.31 -8.47
C THR A 39 1.02 -14.58 -7.00
N MET A 40 0.77 -13.60 -6.12
CA MET A 40 1.15 -13.64 -4.70
C MET A 40 0.01 -13.19 -3.76
N PRO A 41 -1.20 -13.78 -3.83
CA PRO A 41 -2.35 -13.36 -3.03
C PRO A 41 -2.11 -13.49 -1.53
N GLY A 42 -1.32 -14.49 -1.11
CA GLY A 42 -1.00 -14.80 0.28
C GLY A 42 0.12 -13.98 0.91
N ALA A 43 0.83 -13.12 0.16
CA ALA A 43 2.01 -12.42 0.66
C ALA A 43 1.75 -11.59 1.93
N PHE A 44 0.55 -10.98 2.04
CA PHE A 44 0.14 -10.25 3.25
C PHE A 44 0.00 -11.18 4.45
N VAL A 45 -0.69 -12.31 4.27
CA VAL A 45 -0.95 -13.28 5.35
C VAL A 45 0.35 -13.96 5.79
N ALA A 46 1.24 -14.28 4.85
CA ALA A 46 2.55 -14.85 5.15
C ALA A 46 3.40 -13.89 5.98
N GLY A 47 3.48 -12.61 5.61
CA GLY A 47 4.18 -11.59 6.39
C GLY A 47 3.58 -11.38 7.78
N PHE A 48 2.24 -11.41 7.88
CA PHE A 48 1.55 -11.29 9.16
C PHE A 48 1.77 -12.52 10.07
N ASN A 49 1.77 -13.72 9.50
CA ASN A 49 2.10 -14.94 10.24
C ASN A 49 3.57 -14.95 10.71
N GLY A 50 4.47 -14.31 9.96
CA GLY A 50 5.84 -14.09 10.40
C GLY A 50 5.93 -13.26 11.69
N ILE A 51 5.13 -12.19 11.80
CA ILE A 51 5.04 -11.41 13.05
C ILE A 51 4.56 -12.32 14.20
N LYS A 52 3.44 -13.03 13.99
CA LYS A 52 2.90 -13.94 15.01
C LYS A 52 3.93 -15.00 15.43
N TYR A 53 4.63 -15.60 14.49
CA TYR A 53 5.63 -16.63 14.78
C TYR A 53 6.76 -16.09 15.66
N ILE A 54 7.37 -14.96 15.30
CA ILE A 54 8.50 -14.39 16.06
C ILE A 54 8.08 -14.06 17.49
N PHE A 55 6.96 -13.37 17.68
CA PHE A 55 6.51 -12.98 19.02
C PHE A 55 6.00 -14.15 19.85
N ARG A 56 5.44 -15.21 19.25
CA ARG A 56 5.10 -16.45 19.96
C ARG A 56 6.35 -17.13 20.48
N THR A 57 7.37 -17.29 19.62
CA THR A 57 8.64 -17.93 20.00
C THR A 57 9.35 -17.16 21.10
N MET A 58 9.36 -15.82 21.02
CA MET A 58 9.92 -14.97 22.09
C MET A 58 9.13 -15.12 23.40
N GLY A 59 7.80 -15.19 23.35
CA GLY A 59 6.94 -15.33 24.53
C GLY A 59 7.05 -16.68 25.20
N THR A 60 7.31 -17.76 24.46
CA THR A 60 7.51 -19.12 24.99
C THR A 60 8.95 -19.42 25.41
N GLY A 61 9.89 -18.48 25.17
CA GLY A 61 11.32 -18.70 25.44
C GLY A 61 11.95 -19.77 24.56
N SER A 62 11.29 -20.20 23.48
CA SER A 62 11.78 -21.21 22.56
C SER A 62 12.90 -20.64 21.68
N VAL A 63 13.78 -21.50 21.16
CA VAL A 63 14.81 -21.08 20.19
C VAL A 63 14.12 -20.61 18.90
N LEU A 64 14.53 -19.44 18.41
CA LEU A 64 14.00 -18.90 17.16
C LEU A 64 14.59 -19.70 15.98
N GLU A 65 13.83 -20.65 15.46
CA GLU A 65 14.18 -21.34 14.22
C GLU A 65 13.77 -20.50 13.02
N ILE A 66 14.64 -20.44 12.03
CA ILE A 66 14.37 -19.71 10.77
C ILE A 66 13.45 -20.57 9.90
N ASN A 67 12.14 -20.45 10.11
CA ASN A 67 11.14 -21.09 9.27
C ASN A 67 10.69 -20.18 8.10
N SER A 68 9.87 -20.73 7.19
CA SER A 68 9.37 -19.99 6.01
C SER A 68 8.71 -18.65 6.37
N PHE A 69 7.96 -18.58 7.48
CA PHE A 69 7.26 -17.33 7.89
C PHE A 69 8.24 -16.28 8.42
N ALA A 70 9.27 -16.69 9.16
CA ALA A 70 10.33 -15.80 9.61
C ALA A 70 11.12 -15.27 8.41
N MET A 71 11.50 -16.14 7.45
CA MET A 71 12.17 -15.77 6.21
C MET A 71 11.38 -14.75 5.41
N VAL A 72 10.06 -14.95 5.27
CA VAL A 72 9.18 -14.00 4.57
C VAL A 72 9.18 -12.64 5.27
N LEU A 73 9.05 -12.60 6.60
CA LEU A 73 9.03 -11.33 7.33
C LEU A 73 10.37 -10.60 7.23
N ILE A 74 11.50 -11.33 7.36
CA ILE A 74 12.85 -10.77 7.20
C ILE A 74 13.03 -10.24 5.76
N GLY A 75 12.63 -11.00 4.76
CA GLY A 75 12.71 -10.58 3.36
C GLY A 75 11.87 -9.35 3.06
N LEU A 76 10.63 -9.29 3.53
CA LEU A 76 9.75 -8.13 3.39
C LEU A 76 10.28 -6.93 4.17
N GLY A 77 10.83 -7.14 5.37
CA GLY A 77 11.46 -6.10 6.18
C GLY A 77 12.70 -5.53 5.49
N GLY A 78 13.62 -6.39 5.04
CA GLY A 78 14.82 -5.99 4.29
C GLY A 78 14.48 -5.25 3.00
N PHE A 79 13.50 -5.74 2.25
CA PHE A 79 13.00 -5.02 1.07
C PHE A 79 12.42 -3.63 1.43
N THR A 80 11.70 -3.54 2.56
CA THR A 80 11.13 -2.26 3.02
C THR A 80 12.22 -1.28 3.44
N LEU A 81 13.29 -1.73 4.08
CA LEU A 81 14.46 -0.91 4.41
C LEU A 81 15.10 -0.29 3.16
N LEU A 82 15.28 -1.10 2.11
CA LEU A 82 16.00 -0.73 0.88
C LEU A 82 15.12 0.06 -0.11
N PHE A 83 13.83 -0.25 -0.21
CA PHE A 83 12.94 0.29 -1.26
C PHE A 83 11.71 1.03 -0.72
N GLY A 84 11.65 1.22 0.60
CA GLY A 84 10.48 1.80 1.25
C GLY A 84 9.29 0.85 1.23
N ARG A 85 8.13 1.33 1.70
CA ARG A 85 6.90 0.53 1.79
C ARG A 85 6.23 0.28 0.43
N PHE A 86 7.03 -0.06 -0.58
CA PHE A 86 6.55 -0.40 -1.92
C PHE A 86 5.55 -1.57 -1.90
N PHE A 87 5.81 -2.56 -1.05
CA PHE A 87 4.89 -3.67 -0.81
C PHE A 87 3.46 -3.19 -0.58
N CYS A 88 3.27 -2.23 0.35
CA CYS A 88 1.94 -1.70 0.69
C CYS A 88 1.29 -0.92 -0.47
N GLY A 89 2.10 -0.28 -1.32
CA GLY A 89 1.62 0.55 -2.43
C GLY A 89 1.21 -0.23 -3.68
N TYR A 90 1.91 -1.33 -3.97
CA TYR A 90 1.84 -2.02 -5.25
C TYR A 90 1.56 -3.52 -5.16
N VAL A 91 2.02 -4.20 -4.10
CA VAL A 91 2.00 -5.67 -4.02
C VAL A 91 0.87 -6.19 -3.15
N CYS A 92 0.64 -5.56 -1.99
CA CYS A 92 -0.32 -6.05 -1.00
C CYS A 92 -1.71 -6.26 -1.58
N SER A 93 -2.19 -7.51 -1.57
CA SER A 93 -3.50 -7.91 -2.09
C SER A 93 -4.65 -7.20 -1.37
N PHE A 94 -4.56 -7.02 -0.03
CA PHE A 94 -5.53 -6.25 0.74
C PHE A 94 -5.53 -4.77 0.36
N GLY A 95 -4.36 -4.22 0.05
CA GLY A 95 -4.22 -2.87 -0.46
C GLY A 95 -4.82 -2.69 -1.85
N ALA A 96 -4.63 -3.66 -2.75
CA ALA A 96 -5.21 -3.68 -4.09
C ALA A 96 -6.74 -3.78 -4.01
N LEU A 97 -7.27 -4.67 -3.16
CA LEU A 97 -8.71 -4.77 -2.87
C LEU A 97 -9.29 -3.44 -2.40
N GLY A 98 -8.62 -2.74 -1.48
CA GLY A 98 -9.07 -1.44 -0.99
C GLY A 98 -9.09 -0.35 -2.07
N ASP A 99 -8.09 -0.33 -2.96
CA ASP A 99 -8.09 0.60 -4.11
C ASP A 99 -9.24 0.27 -5.09
N LEU A 100 -9.52 -1.01 -5.34
CA LEU A 100 -10.60 -1.47 -6.21
C LEU A 100 -11.98 -1.09 -5.63
N VAL A 101 -12.23 -1.42 -4.36
CA VAL A 101 -13.50 -1.11 -3.67
C VAL A 101 -13.76 0.40 -3.66
N TYR A 102 -12.73 1.20 -3.36
CA TYR A 102 -12.85 2.66 -3.38
C TYR A 102 -13.13 3.21 -4.78
N TRP A 103 -12.53 2.62 -5.82
CA TRP A 103 -12.77 3.00 -7.20
C TRP A 103 -14.20 2.66 -7.64
N LEU A 104 -14.68 1.44 -7.35
CA LEU A 104 -16.04 0.98 -7.64
C LEU A 104 -17.08 1.84 -6.91
N SER A 105 -16.86 2.13 -5.61
CA SER A 105 -17.71 3.04 -4.84
C SER A 105 -17.78 4.43 -5.49
N GLY A 106 -16.65 4.94 -5.98
CA GLY A 106 -16.61 6.23 -6.68
C GLY A 106 -17.36 6.22 -8.01
N LEU A 107 -17.37 5.11 -8.75
CA LEU A 107 -18.17 4.95 -9.98
C LEU A 107 -19.66 4.90 -9.64
N PHE A 108 -20.04 4.12 -8.64
CA PHE A 108 -21.42 4.01 -8.19
C PHE A 108 -21.98 5.36 -7.73
N GLN A 109 -21.23 6.09 -6.89
CA GLN A 109 -21.63 7.42 -6.43
C GLN A 109 -21.82 8.42 -7.59
N LYS A 110 -20.94 8.39 -8.60
CA LYS A 110 -21.08 9.25 -9.80
C LYS A 110 -22.32 8.89 -10.60
N LYS A 111 -22.64 7.61 -10.76
CA LYS A 111 -23.77 7.13 -11.56
C LYS A 111 -25.11 7.38 -10.86
N VAL A 112 -25.18 7.16 -9.54
CA VAL A 112 -26.42 7.24 -8.76
C VAL A 112 -26.65 8.63 -8.20
N LEU A 113 -25.64 9.24 -7.55
CA LEU A 113 -25.77 10.52 -6.84
C LEU A 113 -25.39 11.73 -7.70
N LYS A 114 -24.99 11.53 -8.98
CA LYS A 114 -24.47 12.57 -9.89
C LYS A 114 -23.35 13.46 -9.31
N LYS A 115 -22.97 13.25 -8.05
CA LYS A 115 -21.87 13.93 -7.34
C LYS A 115 -21.07 12.91 -6.54
N ARG A 116 -19.74 12.97 -6.66
CA ARG A 116 -18.85 12.20 -5.78
C ARG A 116 -18.75 12.95 -4.45
N LYS A 117 -19.52 12.53 -3.45
CA LYS A 117 -19.38 13.03 -2.09
C LYS A 117 -18.20 12.29 -1.44
N GLN A 118 -17.01 12.89 -1.47
CA GLN A 118 -15.92 12.40 -0.63
C GLN A 118 -16.30 12.69 0.82
N ILE A 119 -16.69 11.65 1.52
CA ILE A 119 -16.82 11.72 2.98
C ILE A 119 -15.38 11.72 3.50
N SER A 120 -14.88 12.88 3.85
CA SER A 120 -13.57 13.02 4.52
C SER A 120 -13.81 13.00 6.02
N LEU A 121 -13.12 12.11 6.72
CA LEU A 121 -13.08 12.15 8.18
C LEU A 121 -12.59 13.51 8.68
N PRO A 122 -13.08 13.99 9.83
CA PRO A 122 -12.64 15.26 10.41
C PRO A 122 -11.11 15.27 10.51
N LYS A 123 -10.49 16.35 10.03
CA LYS A 123 -9.00 16.48 10.01
C LYS A 123 -8.38 16.32 11.39
N GLN A 124 -9.13 16.60 12.44
CA GLN A 124 -8.70 16.47 13.84
C GLN A 124 -8.70 14.99 14.31
N ALA A 125 -9.64 14.18 13.88
CA ALA A 125 -9.73 12.77 14.25
C ALA A 125 -8.72 11.88 13.51
N LEU A 126 -8.27 12.29 12.31
CA LEU A 126 -7.40 11.49 11.47
C LEU A 126 -6.10 11.04 12.17
N PRO A 127 -5.31 11.91 12.82
CA PRO A 127 -4.07 11.49 13.47
C PRO A 127 -4.29 10.56 14.67
N VAL A 128 -5.42 10.71 15.36
CA VAL A 128 -5.78 9.82 16.49
C VAL A 128 -6.17 8.43 15.96
N LEU A 129 -7.01 8.39 14.94
CA LEU A 129 -7.43 7.13 14.30
C LEU A 129 -6.23 6.37 13.66
N GLN A 130 -5.24 7.09 13.13
CA GLN A 130 -4.03 6.48 12.59
C GLN A 130 -3.18 5.76 13.65
N LYS A 131 -3.31 6.11 14.93
CA LYS A 131 -2.64 5.40 16.04
C LYS A 131 -3.29 4.04 16.33
N LEU A 132 -4.54 3.82 15.92
CA LEU A 132 -5.27 2.59 16.17
C LEU A 132 -4.57 1.35 15.61
N LYS A 133 -3.89 1.48 14.47
CA LYS A 133 -3.10 0.36 13.89
C LYS A 133 -1.93 -0.08 14.77
N TYR A 134 -1.30 0.85 15.53
CA TYR A 134 -0.24 0.53 16.47
C TYR A 134 -0.81 -0.16 17.71
N LEU A 135 -1.97 0.29 18.18
CA LEU A 135 -2.70 -0.38 19.26
C LEU A 135 -3.09 -1.80 18.83
N ASN A 136 -3.60 -1.97 17.62
CA ASN A 136 -3.92 -3.28 17.05
C ASN A 136 -2.68 -4.18 16.94
N LEU A 137 -1.54 -3.64 16.48
CA LEU A 137 -0.28 -4.38 16.46
C LEU A 137 0.15 -4.79 17.87
N ALA A 138 0.12 -3.88 18.86
CA ALA A 138 0.47 -4.17 20.23
C ALA A 138 -0.45 -5.26 20.83
N PHE A 139 -1.75 -5.17 20.60
CA PHE A 139 -2.71 -6.19 21.03
C PHE A 139 -2.38 -7.57 20.46
N ILE A 140 -2.12 -7.65 19.14
CA ILE A 140 -1.78 -8.92 18.48
C ILE A 140 -0.46 -9.49 19.02
N VAL A 141 0.55 -8.64 19.22
CA VAL A 141 1.84 -9.04 19.79
C VAL A 141 1.67 -9.59 21.20
N LEU A 142 0.94 -8.90 22.07
CA LEU A 142 0.68 -9.33 23.45
C LEU A 142 -0.10 -10.64 23.49
N MET A 143 -1.18 -10.78 22.72
CA MET A 143 -1.97 -12.02 22.67
C MET A 143 -1.17 -13.19 22.11
N THR A 144 -0.29 -12.93 21.14
CA THR A 144 0.58 -13.96 20.56
C THR A 144 1.67 -14.39 21.54
N ALA A 145 2.32 -13.44 22.20
CA ALA A 145 3.34 -13.72 23.22
C ALA A 145 2.76 -14.47 24.43
N ALA A 146 1.50 -14.16 24.82
CA ALA A 146 0.78 -14.85 25.88
C ALA A 146 0.26 -16.26 25.46
N GLY A 147 0.47 -16.69 24.22
CA GLY A 147 -0.03 -17.98 23.71
C GLY A 147 -1.56 -18.08 23.58
N ARG A 148 -2.28 -16.95 23.68
CA ARG A 148 -3.76 -16.89 23.65
C ARG A 148 -4.33 -16.62 22.26
N MET A 149 -3.51 -16.64 21.21
CA MET A 149 -3.97 -16.29 19.85
C MET A 149 -4.95 -17.32 19.28
N ASP A 150 -4.88 -18.58 19.73
CA ASP A 150 -5.75 -19.66 19.29
C ASP A 150 -7.21 -19.44 19.75
N SER A 151 -7.44 -18.74 20.87
CA SER A 151 -8.80 -18.37 21.34
C SER A 151 -9.50 -17.34 20.43
N LEU A 152 -8.75 -16.68 19.55
CA LEU A 152 -9.27 -15.74 18.56
C LEU A 152 -9.42 -16.36 17.17
N HIS A 153 -9.41 -17.70 17.08
CA HIS A 153 -9.63 -18.41 15.83
C HIS A 153 -10.97 -17.99 15.21
N GLY A 154 -10.97 -17.76 13.89
CA GLY A 154 -12.20 -17.34 13.16
C GLY A 154 -12.57 -15.86 13.27
N THR A 155 -11.96 -15.07 14.19
CA THR A 155 -12.23 -13.63 14.30
C THR A 155 -11.42 -12.77 13.32
N SER A 156 -10.38 -13.35 12.73
CA SER A 156 -9.42 -12.66 11.87
C SER A 156 -9.99 -12.41 10.46
N PRO A 157 -10.18 -11.14 10.04
CA PRO A 157 -10.71 -10.83 8.71
C PRO A 157 -9.74 -11.21 7.58
N TRP A 158 -8.43 -11.30 7.86
CA TRP A 158 -7.44 -11.72 6.87
C TRP A 158 -7.38 -13.22 6.66
N ASP A 159 -7.73 -14.04 7.67
CA ASP A 159 -7.86 -15.48 7.51
C ASP A 159 -9.07 -15.80 6.63
N VAL A 160 -10.18 -15.07 6.83
CA VAL A 160 -11.36 -15.13 5.95
C VAL A 160 -11.01 -14.72 4.52
N PHE A 161 -10.30 -13.60 4.34
CA PHE A 161 -9.83 -13.15 3.03
C PHE A 161 -8.92 -14.17 2.35
N SER A 162 -7.99 -14.78 3.11
CA SER A 162 -7.09 -15.82 2.60
C SER A 162 -7.87 -17.06 2.12
N ARG A 163 -8.92 -17.46 2.83
CA ARG A 163 -9.79 -18.55 2.39
C ARG A 163 -10.53 -18.23 1.09
N PHE A 164 -11.08 -17.03 0.97
CA PHE A 164 -11.72 -16.59 -0.28
C PHE A 164 -10.72 -16.59 -1.46
N THR A 165 -9.49 -16.11 -1.26
CA THR A 165 -8.48 -16.13 -2.32
C THR A 165 -8.00 -17.53 -2.67
N ALA A 166 -8.09 -18.47 -1.72
CA ALA A 166 -7.82 -19.89 -1.93
C ALA A 166 -9.03 -20.69 -2.46
N LEU A 167 -10.15 -20.00 -2.80
CA LEU A 167 -11.42 -20.59 -3.27
C LEU A 167 -12.03 -21.60 -2.26
N LYS A 168 -11.75 -21.44 -0.97
CA LYS A 168 -12.34 -22.24 0.10
C LYS A 168 -13.43 -21.42 0.80
N LEU A 169 -14.64 -21.97 0.90
CA LEU A 169 -15.73 -21.32 1.63
C LEU A 169 -15.39 -21.31 3.14
N PRO A 170 -15.58 -20.19 3.83
CA PRO A 170 -15.43 -20.14 5.28
C PRO A 170 -16.55 -20.92 5.95
N THR A 171 -16.21 -21.69 6.99
CA THR A 171 -17.16 -22.39 7.86
C THR A 171 -17.86 -21.42 8.81
N ALA A 172 -18.90 -21.87 9.53
CA ALA A 172 -19.65 -21.04 10.49
C ALA A 172 -18.77 -20.39 11.58
N ASP A 173 -17.66 -21.06 11.94
CA ASP A 173 -16.69 -20.56 12.94
C ASP A 173 -16.03 -19.23 12.54
N TYR A 174 -16.05 -18.89 11.25
CA TYR A 174 -15.48 -17.64 10.73
C TYR A 174 -16.49 -16.48 10.66
N LEU A 175 -17.71 -16.65 11.18
CA LEU A 175 -18.74 -15.61 11.14
C LEU A 175 -18.27 -14.26 11.72
N PRO A 176 -17.57 -14.20 12.88
CA PRO A 176 -17.07 -12.92 13.39
C PRO A 176 -16.04 -12.27 12.45
N GLY A 177 -15.15 -13.06 11.86
CA GLY A 177 -14.17 -12.60 10.88
C GLY A 177 -14.82 -12.08 9.60
N ILE A 178 -15.91 -12.70 9.14
CA ILE A 178 -16.68 -12.25 7.99
C ILE A 178 -17.32 -10.88 8.27
N ILE A 179 -17.95 -10.70 9.46
CA ILE A 179 -18.53 -9.42 9.88
C ILE A 179 -17.45 -8.33 9.90
N CYS A 180 -16.29 -8.62 10.51
CA CYS A 180 -15.16 -7.69 10.53
C CYS A 180 -14.69 -7.34 9.10
N LEU A 181 -14.59 -8.33 8.21
CA LEU A 181 -14.20 -8.10 6.81
C LEU A 181 -15.20 -7.19 6.08
N ILE A 182 -16.51 -7.42 6.27
CA ILE A 182 -17.57 -6.58 5.68
C ILE A 182 -17.46 -5.14 6.19
N LEU A 183 -17.27 -4.92 7.48
CA LEU A 183 -17.08 -3.59 8.06
C LEU A 183 -15.83 -2.89 7.49
N ILE A 184 -14.74 -3.61 7.31
CA ILE A 184 -13.53 -3.11 6.66
C ILE A 184 -13.81 -2.72 5.20
N LEU A 185 -14.56 -3.53 4.45
CA LEU A 185 -14.92 -3.24 3.06
C LEU A 185 -15.80 -1.98 2.96
N ILE A 186 -16.76 -1.81 3.87
CA ILE A 186 -17.55 -0.58 3.97
C ILE A 186 -16.65 0.62 4.25
N GLY A 187 -15.72 0.51 5.20
CA GLY A 187 -14.72 1.54 5.47
C GLY A 187 -13.86 1.88 4.24
N MET A 188 -13.45 0.86 3.47
CA MET A 188 -12.68 1.03 2.22
C MET A 188 -13.51 1.70 1.11
N ALA A 189 -14.83 1.50 1.07
CA ALA A 189 -15.72 2.16 0.11
C ALA A 189 -15.84 3.67 0.38
N VAL A 190 -15.75 4.07 1.66
CA VAL A 190 -15.86 5.47 2.10
C VAL A 190 -14.52 6.18 2.04
N GLN A 191 -13.46 5.57 2.57
CA GLN A 191 -12.14 6.16 2.71
C GLN A 191 -11.08 5.36 1.95
N SER A 192 -10.32 6.05 1.08
CA SER A 192 -9.20 5.42 0.37
C SER A 192 -8.20 4.82 1.36
N ARG A 193 -7.82 3.56 1.15
CA ARG A 193 -6.83 2.86 1.99
C ARG A 193 -7.21 2.81 3.48
N PHE A 194 -8.50 2.74 3.81
CA PHE A 194 -9.03 2.71 5.18
C PHE A 194 -8.30 1.71 6.07
N PHE A 195 -8.23 0.45 5.65
CA PHE A 195 -7.53 -0.61 6.40
C PHE A 195 -6.05 -0.27 6.63
N CYS A 196 -5.34 0.17 5.59
CA CYS A 196 -3.92 0.50 5.68
C CYS A 196 -3.63 1.70 6.60
N GLN A 197 -4.59 2.63 6.71
CA GLN A 197 -4.46 3.81 7.55
C GLN A 197 -4.68 3.51 9.04
N PHE A 198 -5.70 2.70 9.35
CA PHE A 198 -6.25 2.64 10.71
C PHE A 198 -6.11 1.27 11.38
N LEU A 199 -6.08 0.18 10.62
CA LEU A 199 -6.23 -1.18 11.18
C LEU A 199 -5.06 -2.12 10.88
N CYS A 200 -4.25 -1.86 9.85
CA CYS A 200 -3.26 -2.81 9.37
C CYS A 200 -2.07 -2.98 10.33
N PRO A 201 -1.92 -4.14 11.01
CA PRO A 201 -0.80 -4.38 11.92
C PRO A 201 0.54 -4.50 11.18
N LEU A 202 0.56 -5.16 10.02
CA LEU A 202 1.76 -5.25 9.18
C LEU A 202 2.18 -3.86 8.68
N GLY A 203 1.20 -2.97 8.39
CA GLY A 203 1.45 -1.59 8.05
C GLY A 203 2.03 -0.78 9.20
N ALA A 204 1.62 -1.05 10.45
CA ALA A 204 2.21 -0.45 11.64
C ALA A 204 3.65 -0.94 11.84
N PHE A 205 3.90 -2.23 11.68
CA PHE A 205 5.23 -2.82 11.78
C PHE A 205 6.21 -2.18 10.78
N PHE A 206 5.84 -2.09 9.50
CA PHE A 206 6.70 -1.46 8.48
C PHE A 206 6.88 0.05 8.68
N ALA A 207 5.96 0.73 9.38
CA ALA A 207 6.09 2.15 9.66
C ALA A 207 7.18 2.47 10.69
N VAL A 208 7.48 1.51 11.57
CA VAL A 208 8.51 1.64 12.60
C VAL A 208 9.90 1.31 12.05
N LEU A 209 9.99 0.54 10.95
CA LEU A 209 11.28 0.19 10.36
C LEU A 209 12.03 1.45 9.86
N PRO A 210 13.34 1.54 10.10
CA PRO A 210 14.17 2.63 9.61
C PRO A 210 14.38 2.50 8.09
N ILE A 211 13.59 3.23 7.30
CA ILE A 211 13.71 3.23 5.84
C ILE A 211 14.90 4.11 5.45
N LEU A 212 15.75 3.62 4.55
CA LEU A 212 16.91 4.36 4.09
C LEU A 212 16.50 5.64 3.32
N PRO A 213 17.22 6.77 3.51
CA PRO A 213 16.84 8.08 2.93
C PRO A 213 16.66 8.06 1.41
N PHE A 214 17.47 7.29 0.68
CA PHE A 214 17.38 7.21 -0.78
C PHE A 214 16.09 6.52 -1.28
N ALA A 215 15.47 5.68 -0.43
CA ALA A 215 14.21 4.99 -0.73
C ALA A 215 12.98 5.82 -0.33
N MET A 216 13.16 6.86 0.46
CA MET A 216 12.07 7.74 0.87
C MET A 216 11.78 8.80 -0.19
N LEU A 217 10.51 9.19 -0.28
CA LEU A 217 10.10 10.31 -1.12
C LEU A 217 10.54 11.62 -0.50
N HIS A 218 11.43 12.34 -1.16
CA HIS A 218 11.92 13.65 -0.75
C HIS A 218 11.02 14.76 -1.31
N ARG A 219 10.79 15.80 -0.51
CA ARG A 219 10.11 17.04 -0.91
C ARG A 219 11.06 18.20 -0.75
N ASP A 220 11.17 19.00 -1.80
CA ASP A 220 11.85 20.29 -1.80
C ASP A 220 10.81 21.39 -1.55
N ALA A 221 10.67 21.81 -0.29
CA ALA A 221 9.65 22.78 0.13
C ALA A 221 9.92 24.21 -0.36
N PRO A 222 11.17 24.74 -0.39
CA PRO A 222 11.46 26.06 -0.90
C PRO A 222 10.97 26.30 -2.33
N ASN A 223 11.03 25.28 -3.17
CA ASN A 223 10.59 25.34 -4.58
C ASN A 223 9.07 25.11 -4.77
N CYS A 224 8.30 24.99 -3.69
CA CYS A 224 6.85 24.82 -3.77
C CYS A 224 6.14 26.13 -4.13
N LEU A 225 5.02 26.01 -4.86
CA LEU A 225 4.11 27.11 -5.08
C LEU A 225 3.41 27.48 -3.77
N LYS A 226 3.39 28.75 -3.40
CA LYS A 226 2.68 29.26 -2.20
C LYS A 226 1.20 28.84 -2.26
N GLY A 227 0.65 28.34 -1.17
CA GLY A 227 -0.74 27.91 -1.04
C GLY A 227 -1.10 26.60 -1.77
N CYS A 228 -0.15 25.89 -2.40
CA CYS A 228 -0.43 24.65 -3.12
C CYS A 228 -0.62 23.47 -2.15
N SER A 229 -1.78 22.82 -2.22
CA SER A 229 -2.13 21.63 -1.42
C SER A 229 -2.35 20.35 -2.26
N ALA A 230 -1.97 20.33 -3.54
CA ALA A 230 -2.26 19.24 -4.47
C ALA A 230 -1.75 17.87 -3.99
N CYS A 231 -0.51 17.79 -3.50
CA CYS A 231 0.08 16.56 -2.98
C CYS A 231 -0.61 16.06 -1.70
N LYS A 232 -0.98 16.97 -0.79
CA LYS A 232 -1.71 16.68 0.46
C LYS A 232 -3.09 16.09 0.18
N ASN A 233 -3.84 16.71 -0.73
CA ASN A 233 -5.20 16.29 -1.08
C ASN A 233 -5.23 14.97 -1.87
N THR A 234 -4.13 14.60 -2.52
CA THR A 234 -4.02 13.36 -3.31
C THR A 234 -3.48 12.19 -2.50
N CYS A 235 -2.94 12.43 -1.31
CA CYS A 235 -2.33 11.37 -0.49
C CYS A 235 -3.39 10.37 0.01
N PRO A 236 -3.32 9.08 -0.41
CA PRO A 236 -4.33 8.08 -0.04
C PRO A 236 -4.25 7.66 1.43
N VAL A 237 -3.16 7.97 2.12
CA VAL A 237 -2.97 7.67 3.55
C VAL A 237 -2.98 8.93 4.43
N GLY A 238 -3.41 10.06 3.88
CA GLY A 238 -3.66 11.29 4.64
C GLY A 238 -2.44 11.91 5.32
N LEU A 239 -1.23 11.73 4.76
CA LEU A 239 -0.01 12.31 5.34
C LEU A 239 -0.04 13.84 5.31
N LYS A 240 0.43 14.44 6.40
CA LYS A 240 0.74 15.87 6.44
C LYS A 240 2.04 16.10 5.66
N LEU A 241 1.91 16.68 4.48
CA LEU A 241 3.02 16.91 3.55
C LEU A 241 3.56 18.36 3.66
N GLU A 242 3.44 18.97 4.82
CA GLU A 242 3.79 20.39 5.04
C GLU A 242 5.26 20.59 5.41
N THR A 243 5.88 19.57 6.00
CA THR A 243 7.28 19.60 6.39
C THR A 243 8.21 19.32 5.23
N ASP A 244 9.36 19.99 5.23
CA ASP A 244 10.44 19.74 4.28
C ASP A 244 11.11 18.38 4.51
N GLY A 245 11.86 17.91 3.51
CA GLY A 245 12.69 16.73 3.62
C GLY A 245 11.99 15.41 3.27
N PHE A 246 12.47 14.35 3.89
CA PHE A 246 12.04 12.98 3.62
C PHE A 246 10.70 12.66 4.26
N ARG A 247 9.91 11.81 3.56
CA ARG A 247 8.66 11.28 4.10
C ARG A 247 8.96 10.26 5.20
N ASN A 248 8.15 10.32 6.26
CA ASN A 248 8.23 9.36 7.34
C ASN A 248 7.82 7.94 6.93
N GLY A 249 8.04 6.97 7.79
CA GLY A 249 7.72 5.56 7.57
C GLY A 249 6.24 5.27 7.23
N GLU A 250 5.34 6.23 7.41
CA GLU A 250 3.93 6.09 7.05
C GLU A 250 3.66 6.16 5.54
N CYS A 251 4.62 6.62 4.74
CA CYS A 251 4.49 6.70 3.29
C CYS A 251 4.47 5.31 2.66
N ILE A 252 3.39 4.95 1.96
CA ILE A 252 3.25 3.67 1.25
C ILE A 252 3.91 3.65 -0.15
N SER A 253 4.77 4.59 -0.44
CA SER A 253 5.55 4.71 -1.70
C SER A 253 4.72 4.63 -2.99
N CYS A 254 3.45 5.04 -2.95
CA CYS A 254 2.52 4.91 -4.10
C CYS A 254 2.74 5.92 -5.23
N GLY A 255 3.55 6.97 -5.03
CA GLY A 255 3.91 7.98 -6.05
C GLY A 255 2.77 8.91 -6.52
N LYS A 256 1.53 8.81 -5.98
CA LYS A 256 0.41 9.66 -6.43
C LYS A 256 0.68 11.16 -6.27
N CYS A 257 1.32 11.55 -5.17
CA CYS A 257 1.65 12.95 -4.88
C CYS A 257 2.70 13.51 -5.85
N ALA A 258 3.69 12.72 -6.26
CA ALA A 258 4.67 13.13 -7.27
C ALA A 258 4.02 13.40 -8.62
N GLY A 259 3.06 12.59 -9.04
CA GLY A 259 2.32 12.77 -10.30
C GLY A 259 1.52 14.07 -10.37
N VAL A 260 0.98 14.58 -9.26
CA VAL A 260 0.17 15.80 -9.26
C VAL A 260 0.97 17.08 -8.97
N CYS A 261 2.25 16.96 -8.57
CA CYS A 261 3.08 18.11 -8.24
C CYS A 261 3.39 18.98 -9.48
N PRO A 262 2.98 20.27 -9.53
CA PRO A 262 3.19 21.12 -10.71
C PRO A 262 4.66 21.44 -10.97
N LYS A 263 5.48 21.46 -9.96
CA LYS A 263 6.91 21.78 -10.03
C LYS A 263 7.81 20.54 -10.01
N ASN A 264 7.25 19.30 -9.98
CA ASN A 264 8.00 18.04 -9.84
C ASN A 264 8.93 18.00 -8.61
N ASN A 265 8.56 18.69 -7.52
CA ASN A 265 9.37 18.82 -6.31
C ASN A 265 9.28 17.59 -5.38
N LEU A 266 8.66 16.52 -5.81
CA LEU A 266 8.50 15.27 -5.06
C LEU A 266 9.15 14.15 -5.86
N GLN A 267 10.31 13.69 -5.41
CA GLN A 267 11.12 12.69 -6.10
C GLN A 267 11.69 11.66 -5.11
N TYR A 268 11.97 10.47 -5.60
CA TYR A 268 12.79 9.51 -4.88
C TYR A 268 14.24 9.76 -5.28
N PRO A 269 15.18 9.98 -4.34
CA PRO A 269 16.59 10.17 -4.69
C PRO A 269 17.15 9.01 -5.53
N ALA A 270 16.77 7.77 -5.20
CA ALA A 270 17.15 6.60 -5.98
C ALA A 270 16.62 6.60 -7.43
N ALA A 271 15.51 7.31 -7.71
CA ALA A 271 14.99 7.41 -9.07
C ALA A 271 15.86 8.26 -9.99
N ALA A 272 16.77 9.08 -9.43
CA ALA A 272 17.75 9.82 -10.22
C ALA A 272 18.73 8.90 -10.98
N LEU A 273 18.98 7.70 -10.49
CA LEU A 273 19.76 6.66 -11.17
C LEU A 273 19.04 6.09 -12.39
N PHE A 274 17.73 6.27 -12.46
CA PHE A 274 16.87 5.78 -13.54
C PHE A 274 16.35 6.98 -14.32
N LYS A 275 16.54 7.03 -15.62
CA LYS A 275 16.09 8.13 -16.49
C LYS A 275 14.59 8.46 -16.38
N ASN A 276 13.80 7.57 -15.76
CA ASN A 276 12.34 7.70 -15.65
C ASN A 276 11.81 7.03 -14.37
N ASP A 277 10.91 7.72 -13.65
CA ASP A 277 10.21 7.16 -12.47
C ASP A 277 9.53 5.82 -12.73
N ILE A 278 9.03 5.60 -13.95
CA ILE A 278 8.38 4.35 -14.35
C ILE A 278 9.38 3.20 -14.31
N ILE A 279 10.58 3.42 -14.85
CA ILE A 279 11.65 2.40 -14.86
C ILE A 279 12.04 2.05 -13.42
N TYR A 280 12.15 3.03 -12.53
CA TYR A 280 12.44 2.79 -11.12
C TYR A 280 11.34 1.96 -10.43
N VAL A 281 10.06 2.24 -10.72
CA VAL A 281 8.94 1.45 -10.19
C VAL A 281 8.97 0.01 -10.72
N LEU A 282 9.23 -0.18 -12.02
CA LEU A 282 9.34 -1.51 -12.64
C LEU A 282 10.54 -2.29 -12.10
N PHE A 283 11.67 -1.64 -11.89
CA PHE A 283 12.83 -2.25 -11.25
C PHE A 283 12.49 -2.77 -9.85
N ARG A 284 11.85 -1.94 -9.00
CA ARG A 284 11.40 -2.38 -7.66
C ARG A 284 10.42 -3.55 -7.74
N ALA A 285 9.51 -3.52 -8.72
CA ALA A 285 8.56 -4.60 -8.93
C ALA A 285 9.26 -5.90 -9.35
N ALA A 286 10.25 -5.84 -10.24
CA ALA A 286 11.03 -7.00 -10.67
C ALA A 286 11.86 -7.60 -9.52
N VAL A 287 12.54 -6.75 -8.74
CA VAL A 287 13.29 -7.21 -7.55
C VAL A 287 12.35 -7.86 -6.53
N PHE A 288 11.17 -7.25 -6.29
CA PHE A 288 10.20 -7.83 -5.38
C PHE A 288 9.65 -9.16 -5.89
N PHE A 289 9.40 -9.26 -7.21
CA PHE A 289 8.92 -10.51 -7.81
C PHE A 289 9.95 -11.63 -7.65
N GLY A 290 11.23 -11.35 -7.94
CA GLY A 290 12.33 -12.30 -7.71
C GLY A 290 12.44 -12.73 -6.24
N LEU A 291 12.36 -11.77 -5.30
CA LEU A 291 12.33 -12.06 -3.88
C LEU A 291 11.12 -12.95 -3.51
N GLY A 292 9.94 -12.68 -4.06
CA GLY A 292 8.74 -13.44 -3.79
C GLY A 292 8.81 -14.87 -4.33
N VAL A 293 9.42 -15.09 -5.51
CA VAL A 293 9.70 -16.43 -6.04
C VAL A 293 10.66 -17.16 -5.10
N TRP A 294 11.75 -16.52 -4.69
CA TRP A 294 12.73 -17.10 -3.77
C TRP A 294 12.14 -17.47 -2.41
N LEU A 295 11.21 -16.65 -1.88
CA LEU A 295 10.51 -16.90 -0.62
C LEU A 295 9.34 -17.89 -0.74
N GLY A 296 9.05 -18.43 -1.93
CA GLY A 296 7.92 -19.33 -2.15
C GLY A 296 6.54 -18.66 -2.00
N LEU A 297 6.45 -17.34 -2.20
CA LEU A 297 5.17 -16.60 -2.12
C LEU A 297 4.34 -16.71 -3.39
N CYS A 298 4.93 -17.17 -4.48
CA CYS A 298 4.27 -17.32 -5.77
C CYS A 298 3.39 -18.56 -5.79
N ARG A 299 2.15 -18.39 -6.28
CA ARG A 299 1.15 -19.48 -6.36
C ARG A 299 1.47 -20.51 -7.46
N PHE A 300 2.28 -20.14 -8.43
CA PHE A 300 2.54 -20.95 -9.64
C PHE A 300 3.94 -21.59 -9.68
N PHE A 301 4.75 -21.37 -8.65
CA PHE A 301 6.10 -21.93 -8.51
C PHE A 301 6.25 -22.61 -7.15
#